data_f3ef86fd59c689569b40fb5d27cfc498
#
_entry.id   f3ef86fd59c689569b40fb5d27cfc498
#
_cell.length_a   1.000
_cell.length_b   1.000
_cell.length_c   1.000
_cell.angle_alpha   90.00
_cell.angle_beta   90.00
_cell.angle_gamma   90.00
#
_symmetry.space_group_name_H-M   'P 1'
#
loop_
_entity.id
_entity.type
_entity.pdbx_description
1 polymer ?
#
loop_
_entity_poly.entity_id
_entity_poly.type
_entity_poly.pdbx_seq_one_letter_code
_entity_poly.pdbx_strand_id
1 'polypeptide(L)'
;AKDSVSLALQRGDTLWVRARLKPPSNEGVAAGFDYARYLKHNGVSGTAYVPAGKWIKTGHSSERTLRQKALDLREELLGIYRRLGFAGDELAVLSALTLGDKTDLSKELMETYSVSGASHVLALSGLHVGFIYALILVFFVPLWKRWRRLKPFLSLVAVGLLWAFAFLTGLSSSVVRAVLMCSLFVVVGLRTEKVLTMDALIVAAFLMLCWRPCWLF
;
A
#
# COMPACT_ATOMS: atom_id res chain seq x y z
N ALA A 1 10.78 -14.54 -22.01
CA ALA A 1 11.52 -13.42 -22.57
C ALA A 1 10.65 -12.16 -22.43
N LYS A 2 11.17 -11.13 -21.77
CA LYS A 2 10.50 -9.81 -21.77
C LYS A 2 10.68 -9.26 -23.17
N ASP A 3 9.58 -9.14 -23.89
CA ASP A 3 9.54 -8.56 -25.23
C ASP A 3 9.76 -7.05 -25.11
N SER A 4 10.57 -6.43 -25.95
CA SER A 4 10.80 -4.98 -25.96
C SER A 4 9.49 -4.18 -26.05
N VAL A 5 8.51 -4.75 -26.76
CA VAL A 5 7.17 -4.16 -26.94
C VAL A 5 6.35 -4.22 -25.63
N SER A 6 6.54 -5.25 -24.80
CA SER A 6 5.85 -5.36 -23.50
C SER A 6 6.37 -4.36 -22.49
N LEU A 7 7.61 -3.89 -22.63
CA LEU A 7 8.21 -2.85 -21.78
C LEU A 7 7.67 -1.44 -22.07
N ALA A 8 7.08 -1.25 -23.25
CA ALA A 8 6.47 0.03 -23.66
C ALA A 8 5.01 0.18 -23.21
N LEU A 9 4.43 -0.84 -22.56
CA LEU A 9 3.07 -0.78 -22.05
C LEU A 9 2.98 0.14 -20.83
N GLN A 10 1.96 1.00 -20.87
CA GLN A 10 1.66 1.91 -19.77
C GLN A 10 0.37 1.51 -19.06
N ARG A 11 0.24 1.94 -17.80
CA ARG A 11 -1.02 1.75 -17.07
C ARG A 11 -2.14 2.51 -17.76
N GLY A 12 -3.30 1.84 -17.94
CA GLY A 12 -4.44 2.38 -18.67
C GLY A 12 -4.50 1.93 -20.13
N ASP A 13 -3.48 1.23 -20.64
CA ASP A 13 -3.53 0.65 -21.96
C ASP A 13 -4.57 -0.47 -22.03
N THR A 14 -5.41 -0.41 -23.04
CA THR A 14 -6.38 -1.46 -23.37
C THR A 14 -5.74 -2.43 -24.35
N LEU A 15 -5.76 -3.71 -23.98
CA LEU A 15 -5.14 -4.76 -24.77
C LEU A 15 -6.18 -5.78 -25.23
N TRP A 16 -6.10 -6.15 -26.49
CA TRP A 16 -6.74 -7.37 -26.99
C TRP A 16 -5.74 -8.51 -26.87
N VAL A 17 -6.14 -9.56 -26.11
CA VAL A 17 -5.27 -10.70 -25.85
C VAL A 17 -5.94 -11.98 -26.33
N ARG A 18 -5.15 -12.85 -26.97
CA ARG A 18 -5.57 -14.21 -27.31
C ARG A 18 -4.91 -15.18 -26.36
N ALA A 19 -5.64 -15.59 -25.31
CA ALA A 19 -5.13 -16.46 -24.29
C ALA A 19 -6.15 -17.53 -23.88
N ARG A 20 -5.65 -18.64 -23.38
CA ARG A 20 -6.49 -19.70 -22.80
C ARG A 20 -6.61 -19.48 -21.29
N LEU A 21 -7.82 -19.18 -20.82
CA LEU A 21 -8.10 -19.06 -19.40
C LEU A 21 -8.07 -20.46 -18.74
N LYS A 22 -7.36 -20.57 -17.63
CA LYS A 22 -7.33 -21.76 -16.78
C LYS A 22 -7.84 -21.37 -15.39
N PRO A 23 -8.55 -22.28 -14.68
CA PRO A 23 -8.88 -22.05 -13.28
C PRO A 23 -7.60 -21.97 -12.47
N PRO A 24 -7.56 -21.21 -11.37
CA PRO A 24 -6.44 -21.19 -10.45
C PRO A 24 -6.11 -22.61 -9.97
N SER A 25 -4.85 -23.02 -10.04
CA SER A 25 -4.37 -24.32 -9.58
C SER A 25 -3.20 -24.16 -8.62
N ASN A 26 -2.94 -25.20 -7.83
CA ASN A 26 -1.82 -25.26 -6.90
C ASN A 26 -0.56 -25.89 -7.52
N GLU A 27 -0.54 -26.11 -8.85
CA GLU A 27 0.61 -26.68 -9.54
C GLU A 27 1.83 -25.75 -9.40
N GLY A 28 2.95 -26.29 -8.94
CA GLY A 28 4.21 -25.57 -8.77
C GLY A 28 4.31 -24.69 -7.52
N VAL A 29 3.37 -24.80 -6.59
CA VAL A 29 3.38 -24.07 -5.31
C VAL A 29 3.95 -24.97 -4.21
N ALA A 30 4.69 -24.35 -3.26
CA ALA A 30 5.26 -25.07 -2.12
C ALA A 30 4.17 -25.78 -1.30
N ALA A 31 4.48 -26.97 -0.81
CA ALA A 31 3.57 -27.75 0.02
C ALA A 31 3.13 -26.95 1.26
N GLY A 32 1.81 -26.85 1.46
CA GLY A 32 1.21 -26.16 2.62
C GLY A 32 0.54 -24.82 2.32
N PHE A 33 0.74 -24.22 1.13
CA PHE A 33 0.05 -22.99 0.74
C PHE A 33 -0.96 -23.23 -0.38
N ASP A 34 -2.24 -22.98 -0.09
CA ASP A 34 -3.32 -23.09 -1.09
C ASP A 34 -3.43 -21.81 -1.93
N TYR A 35 -2.61 -21.75 -2.99
CA TYR A 35 -2.55 -20.61 -3.91
C TYR A 35 -3.87 -20.40 -4.67
N ALA A 36 -4.57 -21.49 -5.03
CA ALA A 36 -5.85 -21.40 -5.73
C ALA A 36 -6.92 -20.75 -4.86
N ARG A 37 -6.96 -21.11 -3.56
CA ARG A 37 -7.83 -20.49 -2.57
C ARG A 37 -7.48 -19.04 -2.33
N TYR A 38 -6.21 -18.71 -2.20
CA TYR A 38 -5.72 -17.33 -2.08
C TYR A 38 -6.16 -16.46 -3.26
N LEU A 39 -6.02 -16.93 -4.50
CA LEU A 39 -6.46 -16.21 -5.69
C LEU A 39 -7.97 -15.99 -5.71
N LYS A 40 -8.76 -17.02 -5.37
CA LYS A 40 -10.23 -16.91 -5.28
C LYS A 40 -10.65 -15.88 -4.24
N HIS A 41 -10.03 -15.85 -3.06
CA HIS A 41 -10.30 -14.83 -2.04
C HIS A 41 -9.95 -13.40 -2.50
N ASN A 42 -8.97 -13.26 -3.38
CA ASN A 42 -8.64 -11.99 -4.02
C ASN A 42 -9.50 -11.66 -5.25
N GLY A 43 -10.56 -12.42 -5.52
CA GLY A 43 -11.48 -12.19 -6.63
C GLY A 43 -10.94 -12.62 -8.00
N VAL A 44 -9.86 -13.41 -8.03
CA VAL A 44 -9.27 -13.93 -9.27
C VAL A 44 -9.94 -15.25 -9.61
N SER A 45 -10.78 -15.25 -10.66
CA SER A 45 -11.52 -16.44 -11.12
C SER A 45 -10.77 -17.26 -12.17
N GLY A 46 -9.73 -16.69 -12.80
CA GLY A 46 -8.95 -17.37 -13.81
C GLY A 46 -7.59 -16.74 -14.01
N THR A 47 -6.65 -17.55 -14.48
CA THR A 47 -5.30 -17.15 -14.86
C THR A 47 -5.04 -17.50 -16.31
N ALA A 48 -4.26 -16.67 -17.01
CA ALA A 48 -3.88 -16.94 -18.38
C ALA A 48 -2.43 -16.53 -18.62
N TYR A 49 -1.74 -17.33 -19.40
CA TYR A 49 -0.44 -16.97 -19.95
C TYR A 49 -0.61 -16.40 -21.36
N VAL A 50 -0.12 -15.19 -21.56
CA VAL A 50 -0.16 -14.51 -22.86
C VAL A 50 1.26 -14.50 -23.45
N PRO A 51 1.53 -15.33 -24.49
CA PRO A 51 2.82 -15.32 -25.16
C PRO A 51 3.06 -13.99 -25.90
N ALA A 52 4.33 -13.67 -26.14
CA ALA A 52 4.72 -12.57 -27.00
C ALA A 52 4.04 -12.67 -28.38
N GLY A 53 3.55 -11.56 -28.91
CA GLY A 53 2.87 -11.49 -30.21
C GLY A 53 1.41 -11.96 -30.22
N LYS A 54 0.83 -12.40 -29.08
CA LYS A 54 -0.60 -12.75 -28.98
C LYS A 54 -1.43 -11.67 -28.25
N TRP A 55 -0.99 -10.46 -28.31
CA TRP A 55 -1.69 -9.29 -27.78
C TRP A 55 -1.49 -8.10 -28.70
N ILE A 56 -2.48 -7.23 -28.76
CA ILE A 56 -2.46 -6.00 -29.55
C ILE A 56 -2.98 -4.87 -28.66
N LYS A 57 -2.27 -3.75 -28.64
CA LYS A 57 -2.74 -2.54 -27.96
C LYS A 57 -3.81 -1.87 -28.82
N THR A 58 -5.02 -1.73 -28.30
CA THR A 58 -6.17 -1.17 -29.00
C THR A 58 -6.49 0.25 -28.59
N GLY A 59 -6.07 0.66 -27.40
CA GLY A 59 -6.36 2.02 -26.92
C GLY A 59 -5.67 2.34 -25.61
N HIS A 60 -5.92 3.55 -25.13
CA HIS A 60 -5.52 4.02 -23.83
C HIS A 60 -6.73 4.66 -23.15
N SER A 61 -7.08 4.17 -21.95
CA SER A 61 -8.13 4.79 -21.14
C SER A 61 -7.54 5.90 -20.29
N SER A 62 -8.08 7.10 -20.42
CA SER A 62 -7.68 8.24 -19.58
C SER A 62 -8.38 8.23 -18.22
N GLU A 63 -9.41 7.39 -18.03
CA GLU A 63 -10.08 7.26 -16.74
C GLU A 63 -9.20 6.53 -15.75
N ARG A 64 -8.64 7.28 -14.79
CA ARG A 64 -7.77 6.73 -13.75
C ARG A 64 -8.53 6.62 -12.43
N THR A 65 -8.54 5.42 -11.89
CA THR A 65 -9.03 5.21 -10.52
C THR A 65 -8.13 5.94 -9.52
N LEU A 66 -8.67 6.27 -8.33
CA LEU A 66 -7.89 6.91 -7.26
C LEU A 66 -6.62 6.11 -6.94
N ARG A 67 -6.71 4.77 -6.94
CA ARG A 67 -5.56 3.90 -6.73
C ARG A 67 -4.49 4.04 -7.82
N GLN A 68 -4.92 4.17 -9.09
CA GLN A 68 -3.98 4.40 -10.19
C GLN A 68 -3.27 5.74 -10.06
N LYS A 69 -4.00 6.80 -9.71
CA LYS A 69 -3.41 8.13 -9.44
C LYS A 69 -2.37 8.09 -8.31
N ALA A 70 -2.65 7.34 -7.24
CA ALA A 70 -1.69 7.15 -6.14
C ALA A 70 -0.42 6.43 -6.61
N LEU A 71 -0.56 5.39 -7.45
CA LEU A 71 0.57 4.66 -8.00
C LEU A 71 1.38 5.51 -9.01
N ASP A 72 0.71 6.35 -9.79
CA ASP A 72 1.39 7.28 -10.72
C ASP A 72 2.19 8.33 -9.94
N LEU A 73 1.60 8.92 -8.89
CA LEU A 73 2.30 9.86 -8.02
C LEU A 73 3.52 9.21 -7.34
N ARG A 74 3.37 7.95 -6.90
CA ARG A 74 4.49 7.19 -6.35
C ARG A 74 5.61 6.99 -7.37
N GLU A 75 5.28 6.69 -8.62
CA GLU A 75 6.27 6.52 -9.69
C GLU A 75 6.97 7.85 -10.03
N GLU A 76 6.25 8.96 -9.96
CA GLU A 76 6.82 10.30 -10.10
C GLU A 76 7.82 10.60 -8.97
N LEU A 77 7.49 10.26 -7.71
CA LEU A 77 8.40 10.40 -6.57
C LEU A 77 9.65 9.52 -6.72
N LEU A 78 9.50 8.29 -7.22
CA LEU A 78 10.64 7.43 -7.55
C LEU A 78 11.54 8.07 -8.64
N GLY A 79 10.91 8.74 -9.61
CA GLY A 79 11.64 9.52 -10.63
C GLY A 79 12.46 10.65 -10.01
N ILE A 80 11.96 11.30 -8.94
CA ILE A 80 12.70 12.34 -8.20
C ILE A 80 13.91 11.71 -7.49
N TYR A 81 13.75 10.56 -6.82
CA TYR A 81 14.87 9.88 -6.15
C TYR A 81 15.99 9.52 -7.13
N ARG A 82 15.63 9.02 -8.33
CA ARG A 82 16.60 8.73 -9.39
C ARG A 82 17.34 10.01 -9.86
N ARG A 83 16.64 11.14 -9.97
CA ARG A 83 17.26 12.43 -10.32
C ARG A 83 18.20 12.96 -9.24
N LEU A 84 17.94 12.64 -7.97
CA LEU A 84 18.80 12.97 -6.84
C LEU A 84 20.06 12.09 -6.75
N GLY A 85 20.19 11.10 -7.65
CA GLY A 85 21.38 10.25 -7.75
C GLY A 85 21.27 8.92 -7.02
N PHE A 86 20.12 8.60 -6.40
CA PHE A 86 19.92 7.29 -5.79
C PHE A 86 19.77 6.22 -6.88
N ALA A 87 20.51 5.11 -6.76
CA ALA A 87 20.49 4.01 -7.72
C ALA A 87 20.69 2.64 -7.03
N GLY A 88 20.37 1.56 -7.73
CA GLY A 88 20.58 0.19 -7.25
C GLY A 88 19.88 -0.09 -5.91
N ASP A 89 20.61 -0.71 -5.00
CA ASP A 89 20.08 -1.16 -3.70
C ASP A 89 19.68 0.00 -2.79
N GLU A 90 20.36 1.13 -2.86
CA GLU A 90 20.02 2.33 -2.10
C GLU A 90 18.63 2.84 -2.49
N LEU A 91 18.34 2.95 -3.79
CA LEU A 91 17.02 3.33 -4.30
C LEU A 91 15.97 2.31 -3.90
N ALA A 92 16.27 1.01 -3.99
CA ALA A 92 15.35 -0.07 -3.65
C ALA A 92 14.97 -0.03 -2.16
N VAL A 93 15.94 0.16 -1.26
CA VAL A 93 15.69 0.27 0.17
C VAL A 93 14.93 1.57 0.50
N LEU A 94 15.37 2.71 -0.05
CA LEU A 94 14.72 4.00 0.18
C LEU A 94 13.25 3.97 -0.28
N SER A 95 12.99 3.41 -1.46
CA SER A 95 11.64 3.29 -2.01
C SER A 95 10.75 2.35 -1.18
N ALA A 96 11.31 1.25 -0.69
CA ALA A 96 10.59 0.32 0.17
C ALA A 96 10.20 0.96 1.51
N LEU A 97 11.12 1.72 2.12
CA LEU A 97 10.92 2.35 3.42
C LEU A 97 9.99 3.56 3.37
N THR A 98 10.05 4.37 2.31
CA THR A 98 9.27 5.62 2.23
C THR A 98 7.96 5.46 1.48
N LEU A 99 7.96 4.74 0.36
CA LEU A 99 6.83 4.59 -0.55
C LEU A 99 6.19 3.20 -0.50
N GLY A 100 6.81 2.24 0.18
CA GLY A 100 6.36 0.85 0.23
C GLY A 100 6.57 0.10 -1.08
N ASP A 101 7.47 0.58 -1.94
CA ASP A 101 7.80 -0.08 -3.19
C ASP A 101 8.88 -1.13 -2.99
N LYS A 102 8.50 -2.37 -3.23
CA LYS A 102 9.39 -3.53 -3.13
C LYS A 102 9.79 -4.09 -4.50
N THR A 103 9.42 -3.39 -5.58
CA THR A 103 9.56 -3.93 -6.94
C THR A 103 11.02 -4.10 -7.32
N ASP A 104 11.88 -3.19 -6.87
CA ASP A 104 13.30 -3.16 -7.21
C ASP A 104 14.19 -3.87 -6.17
N LEU A 105 13.58 -4.46 -5.09
CA LEU A 105 14.35 -5.21 -4.09
C LEU A 105 14.87 -6.52 -4.70
N SER A 106 16.19 -6.69 -4.74
CA SER A 106 16.83 -7.94 -5.13
C SER A 106 16.56 -9.06 -4.12
N LYS A 107 16.58 -10.31 -4.58
CA LYS A 107 16.41 -11.47 -3.68
C LYS A 107 17.54 -11.55 -2.66
N GLU A 108 18.76 -11.23 -3.06
CA GLU A 108 19.95 -11.21 -2.19
C GLU A 108 19.80 -10.18 -1.07
N LEU A 109 19.29 -8.98 -1.41
CA LEU A 109 19.03 -7.95 -0.44
C LEU A 109 17.92 -8.37 0.55
N MET A 110 16.84 -8.98 0.05
CA MET A 110 15.76 -9.52 0.89
C MET A 110 16.27 -10.62 1.84
N GLU A 111 17.15 -11.51 1.38
CA GLU A 111 17.76 -12.55 2.20
C GLU A 111 18.68 -11.95 3.26
N THR A 112 19.51 -10.97 2.92
CA THR A 112 20.38 -10.27 3.86
C THR A 112 19.58 -9.63 4.99
N TYR A 113 18.49 -8.93 4.65
CA TYR A 113 17.58 -8.35 5.66
C TYR A 113 16.81 -9.41 6.45
N SER A 114 16.53 -10.57 5.86
CA SER A 114 15.89 -11.68 6.55
C SER A 114 16.81 -12.32 7.56
N VAL A 115 18.06 -12.57 7.20
CA VAL A 115 19.09 -13.14 8.10
C VAL A 115 19.40 -12.20 9.25
N SER A 116 19.45 -10.90 9.00
CA SER A 116 19.64 -9.90 10.06
C SER A 116 18.41 -9.68 10.96
N GLY A 117 17.27 -10.36 10.68
CA GLY A 117 16.02 -10.17 11.40
C GLY A 117 15.29 -8.87 11.09
N ALA A 118 15.82 -8.05 10.17
CA ALA A 118 15.27 -6.73 9.83
C ALA A 118 14.27 -6.75 8.65
N SER A 119 13.85 -7.91 8.18
CA SER A 119 12.91 -8.06 7.06
C SER A 119 11.58 -7.31 7.26
N HIS A 120 11.13 -7.19 8.51
CA HIS A 120 9.91 -6.46 8.86
C HIS A 120 10.05 -4.93 8.70
N VAL A 121 11.28 -4.40 8.72
CA VAL A 121 11.55 -2.96 8.51
C VAL A 121 11.36 -2.60 7.04
N LEU A 122 11.74 -3.49 6.11
CA LEU A 122 11.51 -3.31 4.67
C LEU A 122 10.02 -3.37 4.28
N ALA A 123 9.17 -3.90 5.16
CA ALA A 123 7.74 -3.83 4.96
C ALA A 123 7.21 -2.55 5.62
N LEU A 124 6.56 -1.68 4.86
CA LEU A 124 5.81 -0.56 5.42
C LEU A 124 4.82 -1.12 6.45
N SER A 125 5.13 -0.85 7.70
CA SER A 125 4.41 -1.40 8.85
C SER A 125 3.55 -0.33 9.52
N GLY A 126 2.68 -0.75 10.42
CA GLY A 126 1.95 0.16 11.29
C GLY A 126 2.85 1.07 12.13
N LEU A 127 4.11 0.66 12.37
CA LEU A 127 5.10 1.47 13.09
C LEU A 127 5.45 2.76 12.33
N HIS A 128 5.60 2.70 11.00
CA HIS A 128 5.85 3.90 10.18
C HIS A 128 4.68 4.89 10.27
N VAL A 129 3.45 4.39 10.24
CA VAL A 129 2.25 5.21 10.47
C VAL A 129 2.26 5.79 11.88
N GLY A 130 2.66 4.99 12.87
CA GLY A 130 2.80 5.42 14.27
C GLY A 130 3.79 6.57 14.44
N PHE A 131 4.94 6.52 13.77
CA PHE A 131 5.92 7.62 13.77
C PHE A 131 5.36 8.89 13.13
N ILE A 132 4.70 8.77 11.97
CA ILE A 132 4.07 9.91 11.30
C ILE A 132 2.96 10.50 12.19
N TYR A 133 2.16 9.64 12.81
CA TYR A 133 1.13 10.06 13.75
C TYR A 133 1.73 10.79 14.96
N ALA A 134 2.80 10.26 15.56
CA ALA A 134 3.51 10.90 16.66
C ALA A 134 4.08 12.26 16.25
N LEU A 135 4.66 12.37 15.06
CA LEU A 135 5.16 13.63 14.50
C LEU A 135 4.02 14.64 14.34
N ILE A 136 2.90 14.23 13.76
CA ILE A 136 1.70 15.07 13.64
C ILE A 136 1.26 15.54 15.02
N LEU A 137 1.21 14.67 16.03
CA LEU A 137 0.83 15.05 17.39
C LEU A 137 1.77 16.08 17.99
N VAL A 138 3.10 15.92 17.82
CA VAL A 138 4.10 16.89 18.33
C VAL A 138 3.82 18.30 17.81
N PHE A 139 3.44 18.44 16.54
CA PHE A 139 3.13 19.74 15.95
C PHE A 139 1.71 20.25 16.30
N PHE A 140 0.73 19.36 16.32
CA PHE A 140 -0.67 19.74 16.46
C PHE A 140 -1.14 19.88 17.91
N VAL A 141 -0.58 19.12 18.87
CA VAL A 141 -0.98 19.19 20.29
C VAL A 141 -0.76 20.58 20.89
N PRO A 142 0.39 21.26 20.72
CA PRO A 142 0.56 22.62 21.21
C PRO A 142 -0.42 23.61 20.57
N LEU A 143 -0.72 23.40 19.28
CA LEU A 143 -1.68 24.22 18.54
C LEU A 143 -3.11 24.00 19.06
N TRP A 144 -3.51 22.75 19.39
CA TRP A 144 -4.81 22.42 19.98
C TRP A 144 -4.99 23.05 21.36
N LYS A 145 -3.94 23.08 22.17
CA LYS A 145 -3.94 23.73 23.50
C LYS A 145 -4.08 25.24 23.38
N ARG A 146 -3.42 25.85 22.40
CA ARG A 146 -3.41 27.30 22.19
C ARG A 146 -4.73 27.80 21.56
N TRP A 147 -5.33 27.02 20.64
CA TRP A 147 -6.46 27.43 19.81
C TRP A 147 -7.57 26.39 19.85
N ARG A 148 -8.25 26.27 20.97
CA ARG A 148 -9.31 25.25 21.21
C ARG A 148 -10.41 25.24 20.13
N ARG A 149 -10.73 26.38 19.54
CA ARG A 149 -11.74 26.49 18.46
C ARG A 149 -11.30 25.84 17.15
N LEU A 150 -10.00 25.75 16.90
CA LEU A 150 -9.44 25.13 15.71
C LEU A 150 -9.17 23.63 15.88
N LYS A 151 -9.38 23.07 17.07
CA LYS A 151 -9.16 21.65 17.37
C LYS A 151 -9.83 20.71 16.34
N PRO A 152 -11.15 20.86 15.98
CA PRO A 152 -11.78 19.96 15.02
C PRO A 152 -11.19 20.11 13.61
N PHE A 153 -10.85 21.32 13.19
CA PHE A 153 -10.21 21.54 11.88
C PHE A 153 -8.82 20.91 11.81
N LEU A 154 -7.98 21.14 12.82
CA LEU A 154 -6.65 20.56 12.90
C LEU A 154 -6.70 19.03 12.96
N SER A 155 -7.70 18.46 13.64
CA SER A 155 -7.91 17.02 13.67
C SER A 155 -8.29 16.47 12.29
N LEU A 156 -9.11 17.17 11.54
CA LEU A 156 -9.45 16.80 10.16
C LEU A 156 -8.21 16.84 9.26
N VAL A 157 -7.37 17.85 9.40
CA VAL A 157 -6.10 17.96 8.67
C VAL A 157 -5.16 16.80 9.04
N ALA A 158 -5.05 16.47 10.33
CA ALA A 158 -4.24 15.34 10.79
C ALA A 158 -4.69 14.01 10.18
N VAL A 159 -6.00 13.75 10.19
CA VAL A 159 -6.57 12.56 9.54
C VAL A 159 -6.30 12.59 8.03
N GLY A 160 -6.48 13.74 7.38
CA GLY A 160 -6.19 13.92 5.96
C GLY A 160 -4.74 13.60 5.60
N LEU A 161 -3.76 14.04 6.41
CA LEU A 161 -2.35 13.75 6.23
C LEU A 161 -2.05 12.24 6.37
N LEU A 162 -2.66 11.58 7.35
CA LEU A 162 -2.52 10.11 7.52
C LEU A 162 -3.07 9.35 6.32
N TRP A 163 -4.23 9.74 5.80
CA TRP A 163 -4.80 9.14 4.61
C TRP A 163 -4.00 9.47 3.34
N ALA A 164 -3.44 10.67 3.21
CA ALA A 164 -2.55 11.02 2.12
C ALA A 164 -1.31 10.11 2.11
N PHE A 165 -0.73 9.85 3.28
CA PHE A 165 0.37 8.88 3.41
C PHE A 165 -0.07 7.45 3.02
N ALA A 166 -1.25 7.00 3.46
CA ALA A 166 -1.78 5.69 3.04
C ALA A 166 -1.96 5.59 1.53
N PHE A 167 -2.38 6.67 0.88
CA PHE A 167 -2.50 6.77 -0.58
C PHE A 167 -1.14 6.64 -1.26
N LEU A 168 -0.14 7.40 -0.81
CA LEU A 168 1.23 7.36 -1.36
C LEU A 168 1.84 5.96 -1.28
N THR A 169 1.55 5.24 -0.20
CA THR A 169 2.07 3.88 0.03
C THR A 169 1.25 2.78 -0.68
N GLY A 170 0.30 3.16 -1.55
CA GLY A 170 -0.50 2.23 -2.35
C GLY A 170 -1.57 1.47 -1.57
N LEU A 171 -2.03 2.00 -0.42
CA LEU A 171 -3.10 1.44 0.41
C LEU A 171 -2.82 -0.01 0.84
N SER A 172 -1.61 -0.31 1.28
CA SER A 172 -1.30 -1.64 1.82
C SER A 172 -2.17 -1.95 3.04
N SER A 173 -2.54 -3.21 3.22
CA SER A 173 -3.47 -3.61 4.31
C SER A 173 -2.96 -3.24 5.71
N SER A 174 -1.65 -3.31 5.93
CA SER A 174 -1.01 -2.94 7.20
C SER A 174 -1.12 -1.43 7.47
N VAL A 175 -0.84 -0.59 6.45
CA VAL A 175 -0.92 0.86 6.56
C VAL A 175 -2.37 1.31 6.76
N VAL A 176 -3.32 0.77 6.00
CA VAL A 176 -4.75 1.10 6.13
C VAL A 176 -5.27 0.80 7.54
N ARG A 177 -4.88 -0.36 8.12
CA ARG A 177 -5.24 -0.69 9.51
C ARG A 177 -4.72 0.34 10.50
N ALA A 178 -3.44 0.68 10.40
CA ALA A 178 -2.82 1.65 11.30
C ALA A 178 -3.43 3.06 11.15
N VAL A 179 -3.66 3.51 9.92
CA VAL A 179 -4.30 4.81 9.64
C VAL A 179 -5.73 4.86 10.16
N LEU A 180 -6.51 3.80 9.99
CA LEU A 180 -7.85 3.70 10.58
C LEU A 180 -7.82 3.83 12.10
N MET A 181 -6.92 3.08 12.77
CA MET A 181 -6.76 3.18 14.22
C MET A 181 -6.37 4.59 14.66
N CYS A 182 -5.34 5.18 14.04
CA CYS A 182 -4.91 6.53 14.36
C CYS A 182 -6.02 7.58 14.09
N SER A 183 -6.79 7.41 13.01
CA SER A 183 -7.92 8.28 12.69
C SER A 183 -9.00 8.21 13.77
N LEU A 184 -9.31 7.01 14.26
CA LEU A 184 -10.24 6.82 15.37
C LEU A 184 -9.74 7.49 16.65
N PHE A 185 -8.44 7.36 16.98
CA PHE A 185 -7.85 8.04 18.14
C PHE A 185 -7.99 9.56 18.03
N VAL A 186 -7.76 10.13 16.86
CA VAL A 186 -7.92 11.57 16.63
C VAL A 186 -9.40 11.98 16.82
N VAL A 187 -10.34 11.24 16.23
CA VAL A 187 -11.78 11.55 16.29
C VAL A 187 -12.34 11.40 17.70
N VAL A 188 -12.00 10.30 18.40
CA VAL A 188 -12.46 10.07 19.79
C VAL A 188 -11.85 11.09 20.73
N GLY A 189 -10.58 11.46 20.53
CA GLY A 189 -9.90 12.53 21.28
C GLY A 189 -10.50 13.93 21.12
N LEU A 190 -11.42 14.12 20.14
CA LEU A 190 -12.22 15.35 20.04
C LEU A 190 -13.33 15.40 21.10
N ARG A 191 -13.91 14.25 21.46
CA ARG A 191 -15.09 14.16 22.33
C ARG A 191 -14.74 13.82 23.77
N THR A 192 -13.72 13.01 24.00
CA THR A 192 -13.37 12.51 25.33
C THR A 192 -11.88 12.68 25.61
N GLU A 193 -11.55 13.12 26.82
CA GLU A 193 -10.15 13.24 27.25
C GLU A 193 -9.52 11.87 27.59
N LYS A 194 -10.34 10.84 27.77
CA LYS A 194 -9.92 9.45 28.06
C LYS A 194 -10.33 8.56 26.92
N VAL A 195 -9.43 8.35 25.97
CA VAL A 195 -9.60 7.33 24.93
C VAL A 195 -9.11 6.00 25.49
N LEU A 196 -10.01 5.06 25.66
CA LEU A 196 -9.62 3.69 25.96
C LEU A 196 -9.08 3.07 24.67
N THR A 197 -7.79 2.80 24.65
CA THR A 197 -7.05 2.26 23.49
C THR A 197 -7.69 0.97 22.97
N MET A 198 -8.26 0.16 23.87
CA MET A 198 -8.94 -1.08 23.53
C MET A 198 -10.22 -0.87 22.73
N ASP A 199 -11.03 0.13 23.09
CA ASP A 199 -12.29 0.40 22.36
C ASP A 199 -12.01 0.85 20.93
N ALA A 200 -11.00 1.70 20.73
CA ALA A 200 -10.58 2.13 19.39
C ALA A 200 -10.05 0.95 18.56
N LEU A 201 -9.36 0.00 19.18
CA LEU A 201 -8.85 -1.21 18.53
C LEU A 201 -10.00 -2.13 18.11
N ILE A 202 -10.97 -2.35 18.97
CA ILE A 202 -12.15 -3.17 18.70
C ILE A 202 -12.98 -2.56 17.55
N VAL A 203 -13.23 -1.26 17.60
CA VAL A 203 -13.98 -0.55 16.55
C VAL A 203 -13.22 -0.60 15.22
N ALA A 204 -11.89 -0.40 15.22
CA ALA A 204 -11.08 -0.50 14.02
C ALA A 204 -11.11 -1.91 13.44
N ALA A 205 -10.99 -2.95 14.27
CA ALA A 205 -11.08 -4.34 13.85
C ALA A 205 -12.45 -4.64 13.24
N PHE A 206 -13.54 -4.21 13.89
CA PHE A 206 -14.89 -4.37 13.39
C PHE A 206 -15.12 -3.69 12.03
N LEU A 207 -14.69 -2.44 11.88
CA LEU A 207 -14.81 -1.71 10.62
C LEU A 207 -14.03 -2.38 9.48
N MET A 208 -12.84 -2.92 9.77
CA MET A 208 -12.06 -3.66 8.78
C MET A 208 -12.72 -4.96 8.36
N LEU A 209 -13.32 -5.69 9.30
CA LEU A 209 -14.06 -6.90 9.02
C LEU A 209 -15.29 -6.63 8.14
N CYS A 210 -16.01 -5.53 8.40
CA CYS A 210 -17.13 -5.11 7.58
C CYS A 210 -16.70 -4.70 6.16
N TRP A 211 -15.52 -4.06 6.02
CA TRP A 211 -15.03 -3.60 4.72
C TRP A 211 -14.45 -4.73 3.86
N ARG A 212 -13.63 -5.61 4.46
CA ARG A 212 -12.99 -6.74 3.76
C ARG A 212 -12.77 -7.91 4.72
N PRO A 213 -13.73 -8.84 4.81
CA PRO A 213 -13.59 -10.02 5.67
C PRO A 213 -12.40 -10.91 5.27
N CYS A 214 -11.95 -10.86 4.01
CA CYS A 214 -10.80 -11.62 3.52
C CYS A 214 -9.43 -11.18 4.10
N TRP A 215 -9.36 -10.10 4.87
CA TRP A 215 -8.12 -9.67 5.52
C TRP A 215 -7.83 -10.42 6.83
N LEU A 216 -8.72 -11.30 7.24
CA LEU A 216 -8.56 -12.20 8.38
C LEU A 216 -7.80 -13.50 8.02
N PHE A 217 -7.74 -13.85 6.74
CA PHE A 217 -7.14 -15.07 6.23
C PHE A 217 -5.88 -14.71 5.38
#